data_62591a71399f0f3caaa124c0da71545c
#
_entry.id   62591a71399f0f3caaa124c0da71545c
#
_cell.length_a   1.000
_cell.length_b   1.000
_cell.length_c   1.000
_cell.angle_alpha   90.00
_cell.angle_beta   90.00
_cell.angle_gamma   90.00
#
_symmetry.space_group_name_H-M   'P 1'
#
loop_
_entity.id
_entity.type
_entity.pdbx_description
1 polymer ?
#
loop_
_entity_poly.entity_id
_entity_poly.type
_entity_poly.pdbx_seq_one_letter_code
_entity_poly.pdbx_strand_id
1 'polypeptide(L)'
;MLARGELRCIGATTIIEHKQNIEKDPALERRFQKIKIEAPSVDDTVSILRGLRERYEVHHSVRISDNALVAAATLSERYINDRFLPDKAIDLIDEAASRLSLIHI
;
A
#
# COMPACT_ATOMS: atom_id res chain seq x y z
N MET A 1 -27.59 13.56 6.02
CA MET A 1 -27.35 13.24 4.61
C MET A 1 -27.02 11.79 4.35
N LEU A 2 -26.05 11.20 5.03
CA LEU A 2 -25.77 9.76 4.86
C LEU A 2 -26.99 8.88 5.15
N ALA A 3 -27.76 9.25 6.14
CA ALA A 3 -28.95 8.49 6.52
C ALA A 3 -30.06 8.49 5.48
N ARG A 4 -30.06 9.46 4.56
CA ARG A 4 -31.06 9.56 3.51
C ARG A 4 -30.62 8.95 2.18
N GLY A 5 -29.40 8.42 2.13
CA GLY A 5 -28.84 7.87 0.91
C GLY A 5 -28.49 8.89 -0.17
N GLU A 6 -28.53 10.17 0.17
CA GLU A 6 -28.21 11.24 -0.77
C GLU A 6 -26.70 11.42 -0.97
N LEU A 7 -25.89 10.98 0.00
CA LEU A 7 -24.44 11.10 -0.02
C LEU A 7 -23.80 9.72 0.01
N ARG A 8 -22.96 9.47 -0.97
CA ARG A 8 -22.15 8.24 -0.99
C ARG A 8 -20.74 8.58 -0.55
N CYS A 9 -20.23 7.83 0.42
CA CYS A 9 -18.94 8.10 1.01
C CYS A 9 -18.16 6.80 1.23
N ILE A 10 -16.87 6.82 0.88
CA ILE A 10 -15.94 5.73 1.14
C ILE A 10 -14.85 6.26 2.05
N GLY A 11 -14.72 5.66 3.24
CA GLY A 11 -13.69 6.03 4.19
C GLY A 11 -12.68 4.92 4.36
N ALA A 12 -11.43 5.28 4.63
CA ALA A 12 -10.36 4.33 4.92
C ALA A 12 -9.84 4.57 6.34
N THR A 13 -9.59 3.47 7.07
CA THR A 13 -9.12 3.56 8.45
C THR A 13 -8.37 2.28 8.83
N THR A 14 -7.72 2.28 9.99
CA THR A 14 -7.14 1.07 10.56
C THR A 14 -8.16 0.35 11.43
N ILE A 15 -7.91 -0.93 11.74
CA ILE A 15 -8.79 -1.70 12.62
C ILE A 15 -8.87 -1.04 14.00
N ILE A 16 -7.75 -0.58 14.53
CA ILE A 16 -7.70 0.07 15.85
C ILE A 16 -8.48 1.38 15.84
N GLU A 17 -8.26 2.23 14.83
CA GLU A 17 -8.97 3.49 14.70
C GLU A 17 -10.46 3.30 14.50
N HIS A 18 -10.86 2.28 13.73
CA HIS A 18 -12.25 1.96 13.51
C HIS A 18 -12.93 1.59 14.84
N LYS A 19 -12.31 0.76 15.66
CA LYS A 19 -12.83 0.40 16.98
C LYS A 19 -12.93 1.59 17.91
N GLN A 20 -11.95 2.50 17.85
CA GLN A 20 -11.91 3.66 18.75
C GLN A 20 -12.90 4.75 18.36
N ASN A 21 -13.10 4.97 17.07
CA ASN A 21 -13.84 6.13 16.59
C ASN A 21 -15.17 5.81 15.93
N ILE A 22 -15.28 4.70 15.21
CA ILE A 22 -16.50 4.36 14.47
C ILE A 22 -17.39 3.41 15.25
N GLU A 23 -16.83 2.33 15.79
CA GLU A 23 -17.63 1.34 16.54
C GLU A 23 -18.22 1.91 17.84
N LYS A 24 -17.60 2.93 18.40
CA LYS A 24 -18.12 3.59 19.60
C LYS A 24 -19.28 4.54 19.31
N ASP A 25 -19.49 4.89 18.06
CA ASP A 25 -20.61 5.73 17.66
C ASP A 25 -21.63 4.88 16.90
N PRO A 26 -22.75 4.47 17.55
CA PRO A 26 -23.73 3.61 16.88
C PRO A 26 -24.34 4.24 15.62
N ALA A 27 -24.42 5.55 15.57
CA ALA A 27 -24.99 6.24 14.41
C ALA A 27 -24.08 6.12 13.20
N LEU A 28 -22.76 6.23 13.39
CA LEU A 28 -21.80 6.06 12.29
C LEU A 28 -21.68 4.60 11.89
N GLU A 29 -21.60 3.69 12.86
CA GLU A 29 -21.43 2.27 12.58
C GLU A 29 -22.57 1.71 11.72
N ARG A 30 -23.79 2.14 11.95
CA ARG A 30 -24.95 1.68 11.18
C ARG A 30 -25.00 2.25 9.76
N ARG A 31 -24.34 3.39 9.52
CA ARG A 31 -24.36 4.07 8.22
C ARG A 31 -23.24 3.64 7.30
N PHE A 32 -22.26 2.90 7.81
CA PHE A 32 -21.12 2.40 7.03
C PHE A 32 -21.05 0.89 7.09
N GLN A 33 -20.91 0.28 5.94
CA GLN A 33 -20.62 -1.15 5.86
C GLN A 33 -19.11 -1.34 5.98
N LYS A 34 -18.72 -2.19 6.93
CA LYS A 34 -17.31 -2.50 7.17
C LYS A 34 -16.81 -3.49 6.14
N ILE A 35 -15.73 -3.14 5.46
CA ILE A 35 -15.04 -4.03 4.54
C ILE A 35 -13.59 -4.14 5.01
N LYS A 36 -13.20 -5.34 5.42
CA LYS A 36 -11.83 -5.59 5.85
C LYS A 36 -10.97 -5.94 4.65
N ILE A 37 -9.88 -5.20 4.45
CA ILE A 37 -8.93 -5.45 3.38
C ILE A 37 -7.70 -6.12 3.96
N GLU A 38 -7.40 -7.31 3.46
CA GLU A 38 -6.22 -8.06 3.86
C GLU A 38 -4.98 -7.54 3.13
N ALA A 39 -3.80 -7.69 3.76
CA ALA A 39 -2.55 -7.39 3.10
C ALA A 39 -2.37 -8.34 1.90
N PRO A 40 -1.87 -7.85 0.75
CA PRO A 40 -1.65 -8.71 -0.41
C PRO A 40 -0.53 -9.72 -0.15
N SER A 41 -0.57 -10.83 -0.89
CA SER A 41 0.49 -11.83 -0.88
C SER A 41 1.74 -11.29 -1.60
N VAL A 42 2.83 -12.06 -1.54
CA VAL A 42 4.05 -11.72 -2.29
C VAL A 42 3.76 -11.66 -3.80
N ASP A 43 3.02 -12.62 -4.34
CA ASP A 43 2.67 -12.67 -5.76
C ASP A 43 1.82 -11.46 -6.17
N ASP A 44 0.82 -11.12 -5.38
CA ASP A 44 -0.02 -9.95 -5.62
C ASP A 44 0.80 -8.67 -5.56
N THR A 45 1.75 -8.58 -4.63
CA THR A 45 2.64 -7.44 -4.49
C THR A 45 3.53 -7.27 -5.71
N VAL A 46 4.07 -8.36 -6.26
CA VAL A 46 4.86 -8.30 -7.49
C VAL A 46 4.03 -7.71 -8.63
N SER A 47 2.77 -8.10 -8.76
CA SER A 47 1.87 -7.54 -9.78
C SER A 47 1.64 -6.05 -9.58
N ILE A 48 1.47 -5.59 -8.34
CA ILE A 48 1.33 -4.17 -8.01
C ILE A 48 2.61 -3.41 -8.39
N LEU A 49 3.77 -3.96 -8.06
CA LEU A 49 5.05 -3.32 -8.37
C LEU A 49 5.27 -3.22 -9.88
N ARG A 50 4.85 -4.21 -10.66
CA ARG A 50 4.92 -4.14 -12.12
C ARG A 50 4.07 -3.00 -12.67
N GLY A 51 2.92 -2.74 -12.07
CA GLY A 51 2.08 -1.61 -12.46
C GLY A 51 2.68 -0.25 -12.12
N LEU A 52 3.51 -0.18 -11.07
CA LEU A 52 4.14 1.06 -10.62
C LEU A 52 5.54 1.28 -11.20
N ARG A 53 6.15 0.26 -11.76
CA ARG A 53 7.55 0.27 -12.19
C ARG A 53 7.88 1.45 -13.09
N GLU A 54 7.08 1.69 -14.10
CA GLU A 54 7.34 2.74 -15.07
C GLU A 54 7.40 4.12 -14.42
N ARG A 55 6.51 4.38 -13.45
CA ARG A 55 6.49 5.65 -12.72
C ARG A 55 7.76 5.88 -11.94
N TYR A 56 8.27 4.84 -11.27
CA TYR A 56 9.51 4.94 -10.51
C TYR A 56 10.73 5.04 -11.41
N GLU A 57 10.73 4.34 -12.54
CA GLU A 57 11.81 4.45 -13.51
C GLU A 57 11.94 5.87 -14.05
N VAL A 58 10.82 6.52 -14.38
CA VAL A 58 10.80 7.89 -14.86
C VAL A 58 11.21 8.86 -13.75
N HIS A 59 10.64 8.69 -12.55
CA HIS A 59 10.90 9.60 -11.42
C HIS A 59 12.37 9.61 -11.01
N HIS A 60 13.00 8.46 -10.94
CA HIS A 60 14.41 8.34 -10.51
C HIS A 60 15.41 8.25 -11.67
N SER A 61 14.95 8.21 -12.90
CA SER A 61 15.80 8.08 -14.09
C SER A 61 16.68 6.83 -14.06
N VAL A 62 16.10 5.71 -13.63
CA VAL A 62 16.79 4.41 -13.55
C VAL A 62 15.94 3.33 -14.19
N ARG A 63 16.55 2.19 -14.49
CA ARG A 63 15.84 0.99 -14.95
C ARG A 63 15.68 0.02 -13.79
N ILE A 64 14.50 -0.59 -13.72
CA ILE A 64 14.18 -1.57 -12.68
C ILE A 64 13.83 -2.89 -13.36
N SER A 65 14.62 -3.93 -13.09
CA SER A 65 14.36 -5.25 -13.67
C SER A 65 13.19 -5.94 -12.97
N ASP A 66 12.56 -6.90 -13.67
CA ASP A 66 11.49 -7.70 -13.06
C ASP A 66 12.03 -8.50 -11.87
N ASN A 67 13.25 -9.02 -11.97
CA ASN A 67 13.88 -9.73 -10.86
C ASN A 67 14.04 -8.85 -9.63
N ALA A 68 14.30 -7.56 -9.80
CA ALA A 68 14.39 -6.62 -8.69
C ALA A 68 13.03 -6.45 -7.99
N LEU A 69 11.93 -6.45 -8.75
CA LEU A 69 10.60 -6.36 -8.18
C LEU A 69 10.27 -7.61 -7.37
N VAL A 70 10.57 -8.80 -7.90
CA VAL A 70 10.37 -10.05 -7.20
C VAL A 70 11.21 -10.08 -5.92
N ALA A 71 12.47 -9.67 -6.00
CA ALA A 71 13.36 -9.62 -4.84
C ALA A 71 12.84 -8.64 -3.78
N ALA A 72 12.35 -7.47 -4.20
CA ALA A 72 11.81 -6.48 -3.27
C ALA A 72 10.60 -7.04 -2.50
N ALA A 73 9.68 -7.69 -3.18
CA ALA A 73 8.51 -8.29 -2.54
C ALA A 73 8.92 -9.42 -1.59
N THR A 74 9.79 -10.31 -2.03
CA THR A 74 10.21 -11.48 -1.24
C THR A 74 11.04 -11.09 -0.04
N LEU A 75 12.03 -10.22 -0.24
CA LEU A 75 12.95 -9.82 0.83
C LEU A 75 12.27 -8.91 1.85
N SER A 76 11.40 -8.01 1.42
CA SER A 76 10.68 -7.15 2.34
C SER A 76 9.74 -7.97 3.23
N GLU A 77 9.08 -8.99 2.69
CA GLU A 77 8.24 -9.89 3.47
C GLU A 77 9.06 -10.64 4.52
N ARG A 78 10.25 -11.05 4.16
CA ARG A 78 11.12 -11.85 5.04
C ARG A 78 11.81 -11.02 6.11
N TYR A 79 12.26 -9.81 5.79
CA TYR A 79 13.17 -9.04 6.65
C TYR A 79 12.57 -7.75 7.21
N ILE A 80 11.50 -7.23 6.65
CA ILE A 80 10.83 -6.04 7.16
C ILE A 80 9.54 -6.44 7.84
N ASN A 81 9.50 -6.39 9.16
CA ASN A 81 8.38 -6.90 9.95
C ASN A 81 7.47 -5.82 10.51
N ASP A 82 7.88 -4.57 10.49
CA ASP A 82 7.13 -3.44 11.06
C ASP A 82 6.14 -2.81 10.10
N ARG A 83 6.09 -3.28 8.86
CA ARG A 83 5.18 -2.79 7.82
C ARG A 83 4.54 -3.94 7.07
N PHE A 84 3.48 -3.65 6.35
CA PHE A 84 2.75 -4.62 5.55
C PHE A 84 3.04 -4.46 4.06
N LEU A 85 2.90 -5.54 3.29
CA LEU A 85 2.86 -5.47 1.85
C LEU A 85 1.58 -4.72 1.43
N PRO A 86 1.57 -3.94 0.33
CA PRO A 86 2.70 -3.73 -0.58
C PRO A 86 3.65 -2.62 -0.14
N ASP A 87 3.34 -1.86 0.91
CA ASP A 87 4.07 -0.64 1.27
C ASP A 87 5.55 -0.88 1.50
N LYS A 88 5.90 -1.94 2.23
CA LYS A 88 7.31 -2.23 2.51
C LYS A 88 8.11 -2.58 1.26
N ALA A 89 7.50 -3.25 0.28
CA ALA A 89 8.15 -3.54 -1.00
C ALA A 89 8.28 -2.28 -1.85
N ILE A 90 7.26 -1.44 -1.87
CA ILE A 90 7.28 -0.16 -2.59
C ILE A 90 8.36 0.76 -2.03
N ASP A 91 8.44 0.88 -0.71
CA ASP A 91 9.46 1.69 -0.05
C ASP A 91 10.87 1.19 -0.37
N LEU A 92 11.07 -0.11 -0.41
CA LEU A 92 12.37 -0.68 -0.74
C LEU A 92 12.80 -0.35 -2.17
N ILE A 93 11.90 -0.46 -3.13
CA ILE A 93 12.15 -0.09 -4.54
C ILE A 93 12.44 1.40 -4.66
N ASP A 94 11.64 2.23 -4.01
CA ASP A 94 11.81 3.68 -4.07
C ASP A 94 13.16 4.12 -3.51
N GLU A 95 13.54 3.59 -2.36
CA GLU A 95 14.82 3.92 -1.74
C GLU A 95 16.00 3.42 -2.56
N ALA A 96 15.95 2.19 -3.06
CA ALA A 96 17.01 1.64 -3.88
C ALA A 96 17.19 2.44 -5.19
N ALA A 97 16.11 2.81 -5.85
CA ALA A 97 16.15 3.60 -7.08
C ALA A 97 16.71 4.99 -6.81
N SER A 98 16.34 5.60 -5.69
CA SER A 98 16.86 6.91 -5.28
C SER A 98 18.38 6.88 -5.10
N ARG A 99 18.89 5.86 -4.40
CA ARG A 99 20.34 5.71 -4.18
C ARG A 99 21.10 5.46 -5.48
N LEU A 100 20.54 4.62 -6.34
CA LEU A 100 21.16 4.33 -7.64
C LEU A 100 21.24 5.58 -8.51
N SER A 101 20.18 6.40 -8.51
CA SER A 101 20.16 7.67 -9.22
C SER A 101 21.27 8.62 -8.76
N LEU A 102 21.50 8.69 -7.44
CA LEU A 102 22.58 9.51 -6.88
C LEU A 102 23.97 9.02 -7.28
N ILE A 103 24.15 7.71 -7.34
CA ILE A 103 25.45 7.11 -7.72
C ILE A 103 25.78 7.37 -9.20
N HIS A 104 24.78 7.40 -10.06
CA HIS A 104 24.98 7.56 -11.51
C HIS A 104 25.02 9.02 -11.97
N ILE A 105 24.84 9.95 -11.08
CA ILE A 105 25.05 11.36 -11.38
C ILE A 105 26.53 11.71 -11.31
#